data_697a02a2ea5fb9d240d82891dd0c435b
#
_entry.id   697a02a2ea5fb9d240d82891dd0c435b
#
_cell.length_a   1.000
_cell.length_b   1.000
_cell.length_c   1.000
_cell.angle_alpha   90.00
_cell.angle_beta   90.00
_cell.angle_gamma   90.00
#
_symmetry.space_group_name_H-M   'P 1'
#
loop_
_entity.id
_entity.type
_entity.pdbx_description
1 polymer ?
#
loop_
_entity_poly.entity_id
_entity_poly.type
_entity_poly.pdbx_seq_one_letter_code
_entity_poly.pdbx_strand_id
1 'polypeptide(L)'
;MQVVDWPAWLERHIPYYEKQKQQDRYYDNPPASVLVVDPMDRNRRVGHRGFAWSTWEAMDADIRALHYRAEPVFLDNDTHQRWYWVFWDANEALMAVMRLS
;
A
#
# COMPACT_ATOMS: atom_id res chain seq x y z
N MET A 1 -4.28 -8.64 2.37
CA MET A 1 -4.01 -7.18 2.32
C MET A 1 -4.99 -6.43 3.19
N GLN A 2 -4.58 -5.28 3.69
CA GLN A 2 -5.42 -4.49 4.59
C GLN A 2 -5.24 -3.01 4.32
N VAL A 3 -6.23 -2.21 4.73
CA VAL A 3 -6.16 -0.75 4.68
C VAL A 3 -5.99 -0.24 6.11
N VAL A 4 -5.01 0.63 6.31
CA VAL A 4 -4.68 1.22 7.60
C VAL A 4 -4.71 2.74 7.45
N ASP A 5 -5.27 3.44 8.42
CA ASP A 5 -5.23 4.91 8.42
C ASP A 5 -3.79 5.41 8.45
N TRP A 6 -3.52 6.49 7.74
CA TRP A 6 -2.19 7.08 7.65
C TRP A 6 -1.52 7.30 9.01
N PRO A 7 -2.18 7.95 10.01
CA PRO A 7 -1.54 8.13 11.32
C PRO A 7 -1.23 6.80 12.02
N ALA A 8 -2.11 5.82 11.93
CA ALA A 8 -1.92 4.52 12.55
C ALA A 8 -0.75 3.77 11.89
N TRP A 9 -0.62 3.88 10.57
CA TRP A 9 0.49 3.26 9.85
C TRP A 9 1.84 3.85 10.29
N LEU A 10 1.92 5.16 10.40
CA LEU A 10 3.13 5.85 10.87
C LEU A 10 3.52 5.41 12.29
N GLU A 11 2.54 5.23 13.18
CA GLU A 11 2.81 4.90 14.57
C GLU A 11 3.10 3.42 14.82
N ARG A 12 2.49 2.51 14.03
CA ARG A 12 2.47 1.09 14.37
C ARG A 12 3.15 0.17 13.37
N HIS A 13 3.31 0.61 12.12
CA HIS A 13 3.76 -0.26 11.04
C HIS A 13 5.19 -0.01 10.58
N ILE A 14 5.77 1.13 10.94
CA ILE A 14 7.11 1.50 10.48
C ILE A 14 7.96 1.98 11.66
N PRO A 15 9.30 1.85 11.56
CA PRO A 15 10.21 2.39 12.56
C PRO A 15 10.17 3.91 12.65
N TYR A 16 10.56 4.46 13.81
CA TYR A 16 10.52 5.90 14.05
C TYR A 16 11.26 6.71 12.99
N TYR A 17 12.43 6.26 12.56
CA TYR A 17 13.20 7.00 11.55
C TYR A 17 12.49 7.03 10.19
N GLU A 18 11.78 5.97 9.83
CA GLU A 18 10.96 5.94 8.62
C GLU A 18 9.74 6.86 8.75
N LYS A 19 9.16 6.93 9.95
CA LYS A 19 8.05 7.83 10.26
C LYS A 19 8.40 9.27 9.90
N GLN A 20 9.57 9.75 10.33
CA GLN A 20 9.99 11.11 10.03
C GLN A 20 10.16 11.34 8.52
N LYS A 21 10.76 10.40 7.81
CA LYS A 21 10.92 10.50 6.35
C LYS A 21 9.57 10.60 5.64
N GLN A 22 8.61 9.76 6.03
CA GLN A 22 7.31 9.74 5.37
C GLN A 22 6.48 10.98 5.73
N GLN A 23 6.55 11.46 6.96
CA GLN A 23 5.90 12.70 7.35
C GLN A 23 6.44 13.89 6.55
N ASP A 24 7.75 13.97 6.37
CA ASP A 24 8.38 15.06 5.61
C ASP A 24 8.00 14.97 4.13
N ARG A 25 8.00 13.76 3.56
CA ARG A 25 7.67 13.53 2.15
C ARG A 25 6.26 13.99 1.80
N TYR A 26 5.30 13.76 2.69
CA TYR A 26 3.89 14.07 2.46
C TYR A 26 3.39 15.25 3.31
N TYR A 27 4.31 16.11 3.76
CA TYR A 27 4.00 17.21 4.65
C TYR A 27 2.90 18.12 4.11
N ASP A 28 3.00 18.52 2.85
CA ASP A 28 2.06 19.48 2.24
C ASP A 28 0.70 18.85 1.90
N ASN A 29 0.67 17.55 1.72
CA ASN A 29 -0.57 16.86 1.34
C ASN A 29 -0.52 15.41 1.87
N PRO A 30 -0.80 15.20 3.17
CA PRO A 30 -0.73 13.87 3.76
C PRO A 30 -1.81 12.94 3.20
N PRO A 31 -1.47 11.66 2.98
CA PRO A 31 -2.47 10.68 2.57
C PRO A 31 -3.52 10.42 3.64
N ALA A 32 -4.63 9.81 3.24
CA ALA A 32 -5.68 9.38 4.16
C ALA A 32 -5.41 7.98 4.70
N SER A 33 -4.97 7.07 3.83
CA SER A 33 -4.86 5.64 4.15
C SER A 33 -3.69 4.99 3.43
N VAL A 34 -3.26 3.84 3.95
CA VAL A 34 -2.21 3.02 3.36
C VAL A 34 -2.75 1.62 3.10
N LEU A 35 -2.57 1.15 1.88
CA LEU A 35 -2.81 -0.25 1.53
C LEU A 35 -1.53 -1.04 1.87
N VAL A 36 -1.67 -2.03 2.75
CA VAL A 36 -0.57 -2.90 3.19
C VAL A 36 -0.75 -4.27 2.56
N VAL A 37 0.27 -4.72 1.84
CA VAL A 37 0.28 -6.00 1.13
C VAL A 37 1.38 -6.86 1.71
N ASP A 38 1.00 -7.91 2.43
CA ASP A 38 1.95 -8.86 3.01
C ASP A 38 2.49 -9.84 1.94
N PRO A 39 3.66 -10.47 2.18
CA PRO A 39 4.17 -11.48 1.25
C PRO A 39 3.18 -12.59 0.93
N MET A 40 2.35 -12.99 1.87
CA MET A 40 1.32 -14.02 1.67
C MET A 40 0.26 -13.59 0.67
N ASP A 41 -0.08 -12.31 0.63
CA ASP A 41 -1.08 -11.79 -0.30
C ASP A 41 -0.63 -11.92 -1.76
N ARG A 42 0.67 -11.77 -2.00
CA ARG A 42 1.26 -11.89 -3.34
C ARG A 42 1.17 -13.29 -3.91
N ASN A 43 1.16 -14.29 -3.03
CA ASN A 43 1.15 -15.69 -3.40
C ASN A 43 -0.26 -16.30 -3.39
N ARG A 44 -1.29 -15.52 -3.05
CA ARG A 44 -2.67 -15.99 -3.07
C ARG A 44 -3.19 -16.02 -4.49
N ARG A 45 -4.03 -17.01 -4.78
CA ARG A 45 -4.79 -17.02 -6.02
C ARG A 45 -5.87 -15.94 -5.95
N VAL A 46 -5.98 -15.17 -7.03
CA VAL A 46 -6.97 -14.10 -7.16
C VAL A 46 -7.80 -14.39 -8.41
N GLY A 47 -9.01 -14.90 -8.22
CA GLY A 47 -9.91 -15.22 -9.29
C GLY A 47 -9.27 -16.15 -10.33
N HIS A 48 -9.25 -15.72 -11.59
CA HIS A 48 -8.71 -16.50 -12.71
C HIS A 48 -7.21 -16.31 -12.94
N ARG A 49 -6.55 -15.48 -12.16
CA ARG A 49 -5.15 -15.08 -12.42
C ARG A 49 -4.11 -16.10 -11.93
N GLY A 50 -4.49 -17.02 -11.06
CA GLY A 50 -3.53 -17.89 -10.41
C GLY A 50 -2.90 -17.20 -9.19
N PHE A 51 -1.75 -16.57 -9.36
CA PHE A 51 -1.11 -15.77 -8.29
C PHE A 51 -1.49 -14.31 -8.45
N ALA A 52 -1.58 -13.61 -7.31
CA ALA A 52 -1.97 -12.21 -7.33
C ALA A 52 -0.94 -11.36 -8.08
N TRP A 53 0.30 -11.35 -7.60
CA TRP A 53 1.36 -10.55 -8.22
C TRP A 53 2.72 -11.13 -7.89
N SER A 54 3.62 -11.17 -8.88
CA SER A 54 5.00 -11.60 -8.68
C SER A 54 5.93 -10.44 -8.30
N THR A 55 5.59 -9.22 -8.69
CA THR A 55 6.38 -8.01 -8.43
C THR A 55 5.47 -6.86 -8.02
N TRP A 56 6.05 -5.85 -7.32
CA TRP A 56 5.30 -4.66 -6.96
C TRP A 56 4.87 -3.86 -8.19
N GLU A 57 5.69 -3.90 -9.26
CA GLU A 57 5.37 -3.21 -10.51
C GLU A 57 4.10 -3.78 -11.16
N ALA A 58 3.92 -5.09 -11.10
CA ALA A 58 2.72 -5.73 -11.62
C ALA A 58 1.49 -5.30 -10.84
N MET A 59 1.58 -5.24 -9.52
CA MET A 59 0.49 -4.74 -8.68
C MET A 59 0.24 -3.25 -8.90
N ASP A 60 1.30 -2.46 -9.03
CA ASP A 60 1.17 -1.02 -9.30
C ASP A 60 0.41 -0.76 -10.61
N ALA A 61 0.68 -1.55 -11.63
CA ALA A 61 -0.07 -1.46 -12.89
C ALA A 61 -1.57 -1.71 -12.70
N ASP A 62 -1.92 -2.72 -11.90
CA ASP A 62 -3.33 -3.00 -11.58
C ASP A 62 -3.97 -1.88 -10.76
N ILE A 63 -3.24 -1.29 -9.80
CA ILE A 63 -3.73 -0.16 -9.01
C ILE A 63 -3.95 1.06 -9.91
N ARG A 64 -3.01 1.37 -10.81
CA ARG A 64 -3.14 2.48 -11.75
C ARG A 64 -4.33 2.30 -12.68
N ALA A 65 -4.64 1.07 -13.07
CA ALA A 65 -5.79 0.77 -13.92
C ALA A 65 -7.14 1.09 -13.26
N LEU A 66 -7.17 1.23 -11.93
CA LEU A 66 -8.38 1.65 -11.20
C LEU A 66 -8.63 3.15 -11.29
N HIS A 67 -7.65 3.94 -11.75
CA HIS A 67 -7.70 5.41 -11.86
C HIS A 67 -7.89 6.12 -10.53
N TYR A 68 -7.49 5.48 -9.43
CA TYR A 68 -7.46 6.12 -8.11
C TYR A 68 -6.13 6.83 -7.90
N ARG A 69 -6.15 7.86 -7.06
CA ARG A 69 -4.92 8.56 -6.68
C ARG A 69 -4.19 7.75 -5.63
N ALA A 70 -3.11 7.10 -6.03
CA ALA A 70 -2.29 6.27 -5.17
C ALA A 70 -0.83 6.33 -5.60
N GLU A 71 0.07 6.15 -4.64
CA GLU A 71 1.51 6.10 -4.90
C GLU A 71 2.14 4.94 -4.12
N PRO A 72 3.08 4.20 -4.71
CA PRO A 72 3.85 3.21 -3.97
C PRO A 72 4.80 3.89 -3.00
N VAL A 73 5.02 3.27 -1.84
CA VAL A 73 5.96 3.75 -0.82
C VAL A 73 6.97 2.66 -0.54
N PHE A 74 8.27 3.03 -0.60
CA PHE A 74 9.37 2.12 -0.32
C PHE A 74 10.06 2.52 0.98
N LEU A 75 10.25 1.53 1.85
CA LEU A 75 11.00 1.71 3.09
C LEU A 75 12.42 1.18 2.91
N ASP A 76 13.40 1.88 3.49
CA ASP A 76 14.81 1.53 3.30
C ASP A 76 15.19 0.16 3.88
N ASN A 77 14.59 -0.23 5.00
CA ASN A 77 14.91 -1.47 5.69
C ASN A 77 13.65 -2.24 6.07
N ASP A 78 12.84 -2.60 5.09
CA ASP A 78 11.65 -3.40 5.34
C ASP A 78 12.00 -4.88 5.45
N THR A 79 12.22 -5.35 6.69
CA THR A 79 12.53 -6.76 6.97
C THR A 79 11.33 -7.67 6.75
N HIS A 80 10.12 -7.13 6.67
CA HIS A 80 8.89 -7.89 6.45
C HIS A 80 8.54 -8.04 4.97
N GLN A 81 9.24 -7.37 4.09
CA GLN A 81 9.04 -7.42 2.63
C GLN A 81 7.60 -7.10 2.23
N ARG A 82 6.96 -6.19 2.93
CA ARG A 82 5.63 -5.71 2.60
C ARG A 82 5.68 -4.67 1.51
N TRP A 83 4.59 -4.59 0.73
CA TRP A 83 4.40 -3.50 -0.21
C TRP A 83 3.36 -2.54 0.34
N TYR A 84 3.55 -1.23 0.06
CA TYR A 84 2.68 -0.18 0.54
C TYR A 84 2.30 0.76 -0.59
N TRP A 85 1.02 1.13 -0.64
CA TRP A 85 0.54 2.21 -1.47
C TRP A 85 -0.24 3.19 -0.60
N VAL A 86 0.09 4.50 -0.72
CA VAL A 86 -0.66 5.53 -0.02
C VAL A 86 -1.81 6.00 -0.91
N PHE A 87 -2.96 6.24 -0.30
CA PHE A 87 -4.16 6.74 -0.96
C PHE A 87 -4.59 8.03 -0.27
N TRP A 88 -5.05 9.01 -1.07
CA TRP A 88 -5.55 10.28 -0.55
C TRP A 88 -7.04 10.24 -0.23
N ASP A 89 -7.75 9.24 -0.71
CA ASP A 89 -9.16 9.00 -0.40
C ASP A 89 -9.31 7.62 0.26
N ALA A 90 -9.83 7.62 1.49
CA ALA A 90 -9.99 6.39 2.25
C ALA A 90 -10.97 5.40 1.60
N ASN A 91 -12.01 5.92 0.92
CA ASN A 91 -12.97 5.07 0.21
C ASN A 91 -12.33 4.42 -1.02
N GLU A 92 -11.48 5.14 -1.74
CA GLU A 92 -10.74 4.57 -2.87
C GLU A 92 -9.81 3.44 -2.41
N ALA A 93 -9.16 3.60 -1.25
CA ALA A 93 -8.32 2.55 -0.68
C ALA A 93 -9.13 1.27 -0.38
N LEU A 94 -10.30 1.41 0.22
CA LEU A 94 -11.18 0.28 0.50
C LEU A 94 -11.69 -0.38 -0.79
N MET A 95 -12.07 0.43 -1.77
CA MET A 95 -12.52 -0.08 -3.06
C MET A 95 -11.40 -0.82 -3.79
N ALA A 96 -10.16 -0.34 -3.68
CA ALA A 96 -9.02 -1.02 -4.27
C ALA A 96 -8.84 -2.42 -3.69
N VAL A 97 -8.93 -2.58 -2.37
CA VAL A 97 -8.89 -3.91 -1.74
C VAL A 97 -9.98 -4.82 -2.29
N MET A 98 -11.20 -4.33 -2.40
CA MET A 98 -12.32 -5.10 -2.91
C MET A 98 -12.13 -5.53 -4.37
N ARG A 99 -11.59 -4.67 -5.20
CA ARG A 99 -11.39 -4.94 -6.63
C ARG A 99 -10.16 -5.80 -6.91
N LEU A 100 -9.14 -5.73 -6.06
CA LEU A 100 -7.90 -6.47 -6.23
C LEU A 100 -7.91 -7.83 -5.52
N SER A 101 -8.89 -8.07 -4.69
CA SER A 101 -9.01 -9.33 -3.94
C SER A 101 -9.63 -10.46 -4.76
#